data_80c48502c57b30c672c6469489c78ccd
#
_entry.id   80c48502c57b30c672c6469489c78ccd
#
_cell.length_a   1.000
_cell.length_b   1.000
_cell.length_c   1.000
_cell.angle_alpha   90.00
_cell.angle_beta   90.00
_cell.angle_gamma   90.00
#
_symmetry.space_group_name_H-M   'P 1'
#
loop_
_entity.id
_entity.type
_entity.pdbx_description
1 polymer ?
#
loop_
_entity_poly.entity_id
_entity_poly.type
_entity_poly.pdbx_seq_one_letter_code
_entity_poly.pdbx_strand_id
1 'polypeptide(L)'
;MQGITMLIDFEQKFADYIRDYMQKHHIENEDELDDIAPDLYLEWLDMPQDWLDGVSPNAYFAAMEPSRLISMLEQYVLSNITVPGPLLNCIADGREKTYPLLISLLKNYRGENEDKLRTIIVKLIEEMDMEHPYDYYIEVIAGSSEQTEFSEACADELRNAGPDYLEAVMNAFEHASSAYAADCFLDILTDMPYDERTYNHAMERFLL
;
A
#
# COMPACT_ATOMS: atom_id res chain seq x y z
N MET A 1 9.15 20.13 22.48
CA MET A 1 9.47 18.74 22.85
C MET A 1 8.30 17.90 22.37
N GLN A 2 8.42 17.29 21.18
CA GLN A 2 7.47 16.27 20.72
C GLN A 2 7.76 15.03 21.57
N GLY A 3 6.80 14.64 22.42
CA GLY A 3 6.89 13.40 23.16
C GLY A 3 7.01 12.25 22.16
N ILE A 4 8.00 11.40 22.33
CA ILE A 4 8.11 10.14 21.60
C ILE A 4 6.85 9.35 21.98
N THR A 5 5.84 9.38 21.13
CA THR A 5 4.70 8.49 21.28
C THR A 5 5.24 7.09 20.98
N MET A 6 5.35 6.26 21.99
CA MET A 6 5.76 4.87 21.82
C MET A 6 4.71 4.20 20.92
N LEU A 7 5.14 3.73 19.75
CA LEU A 7 4.27 3.00 18.85
C LEU A 7 3.84 1.68 19.51
N ILE A 8 2.59 1.35 19.36
CA ILE A 8 2.02 0.12 19.89
C ILE A 8 2.11 -0.94 18.78
N ASP A 9 2.69 -2.08 19.10
CA ASP A 9 2.68 -3.25 18.23
C ASP A 9 1.34 -3.99 18.40
N PHE A 10 0.40 -3.72 17.48
CA PHE A 10 -0.94 -4.30 17.52
C PHE A 10 -0.92 -5.79 17.17
N GLU A 11 0.00 -6.25 16.32
CA GLU A 11 0.15 -7.68 16.04
C GLU A 11 0.58 -8.45 17.28
N GLN A 12 1.56 -7.93 18.02
CA GLN A 12 1.99 -8.55 19.26
C GLN A 12 0.85 -8.56 20.29
N LYS A 13 0.06 -7.48 20.37
CA LYS A 13 -1.10 -7.41 21.26
C LYS A 13 -2.19 -8.42 20.91
N PHE A 14 -2.44 -8.60 19.62
CA PHE A 14 -3.38 -9.64 19.17
C PHE A 14 -2.83 -11.06 19.41
N ALA A 15 -1.54 -11.29 19.16
CA ALA A 15 -0.91 -12.56 19.46
C ALA A 15 -1.00 -12.93 20.96
N ASP A 16 -0.85 -11.96 21.85
CA ASP A 16 -1.03 -12.16 23.28
C ASP A 16 -2.50 -12.51 23.62
N TYR A 17 -3.47 -11.82 22.99
CA TYR A 17 -4.89 -12.12 23.14
C TYR A 17 -5.24 -13.53 22.65
N ILE A 18 -4.76 -13.93 21.49
CA ILE A 18 -4.95 -15.30 20.94
C ILE A 18 -4.40 -16.36 21.90
N ARG A 19 -3.21 -16.13 22.45
CA ARG A 19 -2.60 -17.07 23.42
C ARG A 19 -3.47 -17.26 24.66
N ASP A 20 -4.00 -16.16 25.21
CA ASP A 20 -4.88 -16.22 26.36
C ASP A 20 -6.22 -16.86 26.01
N TYR A 21 -6.75 -16.62 24.82
CA TYR A 21 -7.97 -17.24 24.30
C TYR A 21 -7.83 -18.76 24.19
N MET A 22 -6.75 -19.24 23.59
CA MET A 22 -6.45 -20.66 23.45
C MET A 22 -6.37 -21.37 24.82
N GLN A 23 -5.67 -20.76 25.78
CA GLN A 23 -5.58 -21.32 27.14
C GLN A 23 -6.94 -21.42 27.81
N LYS A 24 -7.76 -20.39 27.70
CA LYS A 24 -9.09 -20.32 28.31
C LYS A 24 -10.07 -21.32 27.69
N HIS A 25 -9.96 -21.57 26.39
CA HIS A 25 -10.86 -22.46 25.65
C HIS A 25 -10.30 -23.86 25.41
N HIS A 26 -9.09 -24.15 25.93
CA HIS A 26 -8.42 -25.45 25.78
C HIS A 26 -8.22 -25.87 24.31
N ILE A 27 -7.93 -24.90 23.43
CA ILE A 27 -7.62 -25.15 22.03
C ILE A 27 -6.14 -25.56 21.94
N GLU A 28 -5.89 -26.79 21.52
CA GLU A 28 -4.55 -27.37 21.40
C GLU A 28 -4.14 -27.55 19.93
N ASN A 29 -5.11 -27.44 19.00
CA ASN A 29 -4.90 -27.67 17.57
C ASN A 29 -4.79 -26.33 16.84
N GLU A 30 -3.68 -26.13 16.12
CA GLU A 30 -3.43 -24.94 15.30
C GLU A 30 -4.46 -24.81 14.15
N ASP A 31 -4.90 -25.92 13.54
CA ASP A 31 -5.89 -25.90 12.46
C ASP A 31 -7.25 -25.33 12.96
N GLU A 32 -7.64 -25.64 14.21
CA GLU A 32 -8.87 -25.08 14.81
C GLU A 32 -8.73 -23.56 15.04
N LEU A 33 -7.51 -23.11 15.34
CA LEU A 33 -7.25 -21.69 15.51
C LEU A 33 -7.31 -20.94 14.18
N ASP A 34 -6.70 -21.50 13.14
CA ASP A 34 -6.70 -20.87 11.80
C ASP A 34 -8.10 -20.61 11.27
N ASP A 35 -9.04 -21.52 11.55
CA ASP A 35 -10.44 -21.37 11.15
C ASP A 35 -11.16 -20.21 11.87
N ILE A 36 -10.80 -19.90 13.13
CA ILE A 36 -11.50 -18.90 13.95
C ILE A 36 -10.71 -17.59 14.12
N ALA A 37 -9.41 -17.58 13.85
CA ALA A 37 -8.56 -16.41 14.07
C ALA A 37 -9.02 -15.15 13.32
N PRO A 38 -9.52 -15.23 12.06
CA PRO A 38 -10.05 -14.05 11.37
C PRO A 38 -11.22 -13.41 12.09
N ASP A 39 -12.17 -14.20 12.57
CA ASP A 39 -13.34 -13.70 13.30
C ASP A 39 -12.95 -13.13 14.65
N LEU A 40 -12.06 -13.82 15.37
CA LEU A 40 -11.51 -13.32 16.65
C LEU A 40 -10.75 -12.00 16.48
N TYR A 41 -10.05 -11.82 15.36
CA TYR A 41 -9.39 -10.56 15.06
C TYR A 41 -10.37 -9.41 14.90
N LEU A 42 -11.43 -9.62 14.11
CA LEU A 42 -12.48 -8.62 13.91
C LEU A 42 -13.18 -8.26 15.22
N GLU A 43 -13.53 -9.26 16.06
CA GLU A 43 -14.10 -9.02 17.37
C GLU A 43 -13.14 -8.24 18.28
N TRP A 44 -11.86 -8.63 18.31
CA TRP A 44 -10.84 -7.98 19.13
C TRP A 44 -10.63 -6.51 18.76
N LEU A 45 -10.72 -6.16 17.49
CA LEU A 45 -10.60 -4.78 17.00
C LEU A 45 -11.67 -3.86 17.59
N ASP A 46 -12.84 -4.38 17.97
CA ASP A 46 -13.94 -3.63 18.56
C ASP A 46 -14.01 -3.75 20.09
N MET A 47 -13.17 -4.63 20.68
CA MET A 47 -13.10 -4.77 22.15
C MET A 47 -12.34 -3.62 22.80
N PRO A 48 -12.89 -3.00 23.87
CA PRO A 48 -12.14 -2.07 24.71
C PRO A 48 -10.90 -2.74 25.31
N GLN A 49 -9.77 -2.06 25.24
CA GLN A 49 -8.48 -2.57 25.70
C GLN A 49 -7.95 -1.72 26.85
N ASP A 50 -7.57 -2.35 27.97
CA ASP A 50 -7.02 -1.64 29.13
C ASP A 50 -5.74 -0.85 28.79
N TRP A 51 -4.89 -1.39 27.89
CA TRP A 51 -3.67 -0.74 27.41
C TRP A 51 -3.92 0.41 26.43
N LEU A 52 -5.19 0.64 26.00
CA LEU A 52 -5.68 1.80 25.26
C LEU A 52 -6.65 2.65 26.08
N ASP A 53 -6.50 2.66 27.40
CA ASP A 53 -7.38 3.41 28.32
C ASP A 53 -8.88 3.08 28.14
N GLY A 54 -9.19 1.83 27.82
CA GLY A 54 -10.55 1.35 27.60
C GLY A 54 -11.14 1.67 26.22
N VAL A 55 -10.33 2.14 25.28
CA VAL A 55 -10.74 2.37 23.90
C VAL A 55 -10.44 1.11 23.07
N SER A 56 -11.27 0.81 22.07
CA SER A 56 -10.98 -0.29 21.12
C SER A 56 -9.95 0.11 20.06
N PRO A 57 -9.21 -0.84 19.45
CA PRO A 57 -8.27 -0.55 18.36
C PRO A 57 -8.88 0.27 17.22
N ASN A 58 -10.08 -0.07 16.76
CA ASN A 58 -10.78 0.67 15.71
C ASN A 58 -11.09 2.11 16.17
N ALA A 59 -11.64 2.31 17.36
CA ALA A 59 -12.00 3.63 17.88
C ALA A 59 -10.76 4.51 18.14
N TYR A 60 -9.62 3.91 18.48
CA TYR A 60 -8.36 4.62 18.73
C TYR A 60 -7.89 5.42 17.51
N PHE A 61 -7.88 4.80 16.34
CA PHE A 61 -7.47 5.47 15.10
C PHE A 61 -8.58 6.37 14.54
N ALA A 62 -9.85 5.98 14.66
CA ALA A 62 -10.99 6.76 14.18
C ALA A 62 -11.12 8.14 14.84
N ALA A 63 -10.58 8.31 16.05
CA ALA A 63 -10.57 9.59 16.75
C ALA A 63 -9.45 10.55 16.32
N MET A 64 -8.55 10.13 15.40
CA MET A 64 -7.39 10.92 15.03
C MET A 64 -7.66 11.82 13.83
N GLU A 65 -6.99 12.98 13.82
CA GLU A 65 -6.97 13.87 12.66
C GLU A 65 -6.20 13.24 11.50
N PRO A 66 -6.57 13.50 10.22
CA PRO A 66 -5.91 12.93 9.04
C PRO A 66 -4.39 13.08 9.02
N SER A 67 -3.87 14.26 9.37
CA SER A 67 -2.43 14.51 9.43
C SER A 67 -1.72 13.64 10.48
N ARG A 68 -2.41 13.29 11.58
CA ARG A 68 -1.88 12.40 12.60
C ARG A 68 -1.83 10.97 12.13
N LEU A 69 -2.87 10.48 11.43
CA LEU A 69 -2.90 9.15 10.82
C LEU A 69 -1.73 8.97 9.85
N ILE A 70 -1.51 9.93 8.95
CA ILE A 70 -0.39 9.90 7.99
C ILE A 70 0.96 9.91 8.71
N SER A 71 1.14 10.75 9.73
CA SER A 71 2.37 10.76 10.52
C SER A 71 2.60 9.43 11.27
N MET A 72 1.55 8.74 11.70
CA MET A 72 1.67 7.43 12.33
C MET A 72 2.04 6.34 11.30
N LEU A 73 1.45 6.35 10.11
CA LEU A 73 1.84 5.47 9.02
C LEU A 73 3.37 5.54 8.77
N GLU A 74 3.89 6.76 8.60
CA GLU A 74 5.32 6.98 8.43
C GLU A 74 6.13 6.43 9.61
N GLN A 75 5.71 6.70 10.85
CA GLN A 75 6.43 6.23 12.04
C GLN A 75 6.44 4.70 12.17
N TYR A 76 5.34 3.99 11.84
CA TYR A 76 5.29 2.53 11.83
C TYR A 76 6.29 1.95 10.84
N VAL A 77 6.32 2.49 9.61
CA VAL A 77 7.24 2.05 8.57
C VAL A 77 8.70 2.30 8.96
N LEU A 78 9.02 3.49 9.48
CA LEU A 78 10.38 3.83 9.94
C LEU A 78 10.84 2.97 11.11
N SER A 79 9.93 2.60 12.00
CA SER A 79 10.24 1.74 13.15
C SER A 79 10.28 0.26 12.79
N ASN A 80 9.99 -0.09 11.54
CA ASN A 80 9.87 -1.48 11.06
C ASN A 80 8.88 -2.33 11.90
N ILE A 81 7.82 -1.68 12.39
CA ILE A 81 6.68 -2.33 13.05
C ILE A 81 5.57 -2.46 12.01
N THR A 82 4.84 -3.56 12.03
CA THR A 82 3.71 -3.76 11.12
C THR A 82 2.67 -2.66 11.29
N VAL A 83 2.26 -2.09 10.16
CA VAL A 83 1.23 -1.03 10.15
C VAL A 83 -0.12 -1.66 10.49
N PRO A 84 -0.81 -1.19 11.55
CA PRO A 84 -2.08 -1.78 11.95
C PRO A 84 -3.17 -1.61 10.89
N GLY A 85 -3.93 -2.67 10.62
CA GLY A 85 -5.07 -2.61 9.70
C GLY A 85 -6.06 -1.48 10.01
N PRO A 86 -6.47 -1.25 11.27
CA PRO A 86 -7.32 -0.12 11.62
C PRO A 86 -6.77 1.26 11.27
N LEU A 87 -5.44 1.44 11.30
CA LEU A 87 -4.82 2.68 10.84
C LEU A 87 -4.96 2.83 9.33
N LEU A 88 -4.68 1.77 8.55
CA LEU A 88 -4.83 1.77 7.09
C LEU A 88 -6.29 2.05 6.70
N ASN A 89 -7.25 1.37 7.33
CA ASN A 89 -8.68 1.57 7.09
C ASN A 89 -9.11 3.02 7.37
N CYS A 90 -8.68 3.60 8.50
CA CYS A 90 -9.00 5.01 8.81
C CYS A 90 -8.39 6.00 7.81
N ILE A 91 -7.20 5.68 7.27
CA ILE A 91 -6.59 6.49 6.20
C ILE A 91 -7.40 6.37 4.92
N ALA A 92 -7.76 5.15 4.51
CA ALA A 92 -8.54 4.89 3.30
C ALA A 92 -9.94 5.52 3.38
N ASP A 93 -10.63 5.36 4.50
CA ASP A 93 -11.96 5.98 4.75
C ASP A 93 -11.92 7.51 4.76
N GLY A 94 -10.75 8.08 5.05
CA GLY A 94 -10.54 9.53 5.06
C GLY A 94 -10.64 10.21 3.70
N ARG A 95 -10.53 9.45 2.58
CA ARG A 95 -10.71 9.89 1.17
C ARG A 95 -10.17 11.29 0.91
N GLU A 96 -11.02 12.25 0.61
CA GLU A 96 -10.63 13.62 0.23
C GLU A 96 -9.77 14.35 1.28
N LYS A 97 -9.79 13.91 2.54
CA LYS A 97 -8.98 14.52 3.61
C LYS A 97 -7.58 13.94 3.70
N THR A 98 -7.43 12.64 3.45
CA THR A 98 -6.17 11.91 3.55
C THR A 98 -5.43 11.81 2.22
N TYR A 99 -6.15 11.72 1.11
CA TYR A 99 -5.59 11.59 -0.24
C TYR A 99 -4.55 12.67 -0.59
N PRO A 100 -4.79 13.99 -0.42
CA PRO A 100 -3.77 15.00 -0.72
C PRO A 100 -2.49 14.84 0.11
N LEU A 101 -2.63 14.37 1.35
CA LEU A 101 -1.49 14.10 2.24
C LEU A 101 -0.70 12.88 1.77
N LEU A 102 -1.39 11.81 1.36
CA LEU A 102 -0.77 10.62 0.78
C LEU A 102 -0.01 10.95 -0.51
N ILE A 103 -0.62 11.70 -1.44
CA ILE A 103 0.04 12.13 -2.68
C ILE A 103 1.27 12.99 -2.38
N SER A 104 1.18 13.89 -1.41
CA SER A 104 2.34 14.69 -0.99
C SER A 104 3.46 13.81 -0.43
N LEU A 105 3.13 12.82 0.41
CA LEU A 105 4.10 11.90 0.99
C LEU A 105 4.72 11.00 -0.11
N LEU A 106 3.89 10.43 -0.99
CA LEU A 106 4.32 9.59 -2.12
C LEU A 106 5.36 10.27 -3.00
N LYS A 107 5.12 11.55 -3.36
CA LYS A 107 5.98 12.29 -4.28
C LYS A 107 7.22 12.89 -3.63
N ASN A 108 7.15 13.26 -2.36
CA ASN A 108 8.19 14.07 -1.71
C ASN A 108 9.00 13.33 -0.64
N TYR A 109 8.54 12.17 -0.16
CA TYR A 109 9.31 11.43 0.85
C TYR A 109 10.65 10.97 0.27
N ARG A 110 11.70 11.19 1.04
CA ARG A 110 13.07 10.73 0.76
C ARG A 110 13.70 10.35 2.10
N GLY A 111 13.71 9.08 2.42
CA GLY A 111 14.20 8.63 3.72
C GLY A 111 14.36 7.11 3.78
N GLU A 112 14.59 6.61 4.98
CA GLU A 112 14.68 5.18 5.21
C GLU A 112 13.35 4.48 4.86
N ASN A 113 13.43 3.26 4.33
CA ASN A 113 12.27 2.47 3.91
C ASN A 113 11.35 3.17 2.89
N GLU A 114 11.93 4.02 2.03
CA GLU A 114 11.21 4.83 1.04
C GLU A 114 10.31 3.95 0.17
N ASP A 115 10.82 2.88 -0.41
CA ASP A 115 10.06 1.98 -1.29
C ASP A 115 8.91 1.30 -0.55
N LYS A 116 9.15 0.79 0.67
CA LYS A 116 8.10 0.17 1.48
C LYS A 116 6.96 1.14 1.78
N LEU A 117 7.29 2.38 2.20
CA LEU A 117 6.27 3.40 2.49
C LEU A 117 5.46 3.75 1.25
N ARG A 118 6.13 3.96 0.12
CA ARG A 118 5.49 4.31 -1.15
C ARG A 118 4.61 3.19 -1.68
N THR A 119 5.06 1.93 -1.57
CA THR A 119 4.26 0.75 -1.94
C THR A 119 2.96 0.69 -1.12
N ILE A 120 3.02 0.93 0.20
CA ILE A 120 1.82 0.99 1.03
C ILE A 120 0.89 2.13 0.59
N ILE A 121 1.44 3.30 0.24
CA ILE A 121 0.64 4.44 -0.21
C ILE A 121 -0.06 4.15 -1.54
N VAL A 122 0.60 3.49 -2.51
CA VAL A 122 -0.02 3.08 -3.78
C VAL A 122 -1.22 2.18 -3.52
N LYS A 123 -1.07 1.15 -2.67
CA LYS A 123 -2.17 0.24 -2.30
C LYS A 123 -3.31 0.96 -1.57
N LEU A 124 -3.00 1.94 -0.71
CA LEU A 124 -4.04 2.76 -0.07
C LEU A 124 -4.82 3.61 -1.08
N ILE A 125 -4.16 4.17 -2.09
CA ILE A 125 -4.83 4.95 -3.15
C ILE A 125 -5.78 4.06 -3.95
N GLU A 126 -5.39 2.81 -4.26
CA GLU A 126 -6.24 1.81 -4.89
C GLU A 126 -7.50 1.55 -4.04
N GLU A 127 -7.34 1.26 -2.75
CA GLU A 127 -8.46 1.01 -1.83
C GLU A 127 -9.42 2.20 -1.66
N MET A 128 -8.91 3.42 -1.82
CA MET A 128 -9.71 4.64 -1.65
C MET A 128 -10.67 4.93 -2.81
N ASP A 129 -10.54 4.26 -3.96
CA ASP A 129 -11.31 4.56 -5.19
C ASP A 129 -11.23 6.05 -5.55
N MET A 130 -10.00 6.60 -5.53
CA MET A 130 -9.66 7.99 -5.85
C MET A 130 -8.87 8.04 -7.17
N GLU A 131 -8.65 9.25 -7.70
CA GLU A 131 -7.86 9.44 -8.91
C GLU A 131 -6.42 8.97 -8.72
N HIS A 132 -5.94 8.04 -9.58
CA HIS A 132 -4.57 7.53 -9.52
C HIS A 132 -3.60 8.53 -10.17
N PRO A 133 -2.41 8.75 -9.58
CA PRO A 133 -1.38 9.62 -10.16
C PRO A 133 -0.57 8.88 -11.25
N TYR A 134 -1.22 8.41 -12.32
CA TYR A 134 -0.62 7.57 -13.36
C TYR A 134 0.60 8.19 -14.02
N ASP A 135 0.63 9.51 -14.24
CA ASP A 135 1.81 10.19 -14.78
C ASP A 135 3.03 9.99 -13.87
N TYR A 136 2.82 10.03 -12.56
CA TYR A 136 3.88 9.79 -11.59
C TYR A 136 4.32 8.32 -11.59
N TYR A 137 3.41 7.36 -11.76
CA TYR A 137 3.76 5.94 -11.87
C TYR A 137 4.62 5.68 -13.12
N ILE A 138 4.28 6.30 -14.24
CA ILE A 138 5.10 6.25 -15.46
C ILE A 138 6.52 6.80 -15.20
N GLU A 139 6.64 7.96 -14.52
CA GLU A 139 7.95 8.53 -14.16
C GLU A 139 8.78 7.60 -13.28
N VAL A 140 8.15 6.93 -12.31
CA VAL A 140 8.82 5.96 -11.41
C VAL A 140 9.39 4.80 -12.21
N ILE A 141 8.58 4.17 -13.06
CA ILE A 141 9.02 3.02 -13.87
C ILE A 141 10.11 3.45 -14.85
N ALA A 142 9.95 4.58 -15.55
CA ALA A 142 10.93 5.10 -16.51
C ALA A 142 12.29 5.42 -15.85
N GLY A 143 12.29 5.83 -14.59
CA GLY A 143 13.49 6.10 -13.80
C GLY A 143 14.13 4.87 -13.16
N SER A 144 13.46 3.71 -13.19
CA SER A 144 13.94 2.49 -12.55
C SER A 144 14.90 1.73 -13.45
N SER A 145 16.03 1.27 -12.89
CA SER A 145 16.99 0.41 -13.57
C SER A 145 16.82 -1.08 -13.25
N GLU A 146 16.07 -1.39 -12.20
CA GLU A 146 15.79 -2.73 -11.71
C GLU A 146 14.40 -2.78 -11.07
N GLN A 147 13.89 -3.99 -10.90
CA GLN A 147 12.63 -4.28 -10.27
C GLN A 147 12.70 -3.98 -8.77
N THR A 148 11.74 -3.20 -8.26
CA THR A 148 11.53 -2.97 -6.81
C THR A 148 10.06 -3.19 -6.48
N GLU A 149 9.73 -3.43 -5.20
CA GLU A 149 8.33 -3.52 -4.75
C GLU A 149 7.51 -2.28 -5.17
N PHE A 150 8.14 -1.12 -5.12
CA PHE A 150 7.46 0.13 -5.47
C PHE A 150 7.22 0.27 -6.97
N SER A 151 8.22 -0.07 -7.81
CA SER A 151 8.04 -0.02 -9.27
C SER A 151 7.03 -1.06 -9.75
N GLU A 152 6.97 -2.23 -9.12
CA GLU A 152 5.94 -3.24 -9.40
C GLU A 152 4.53 -2.75 -9.03
N ALA A 153 4.36 -2.19 -7.82
CA ALA A 153 3.07 -1.63 -7.43
C ALA A 153 2.59 -0.54 -8.39
N CYS A 154 3.50 0.33 -8.87
CA CYS A 154 3.16 1.32 -9.90
C CYS A 154 2.76 0.67 -11.23
N ALA A 155 3.41 -0.43 -11.63
CA ALA A 155 3.10 -1.14 -12.86
C ALA A 155 1.74 -1.84 -12.78
N ASP A 156 1.41 -2.45 -11.63
CA ASP A 156 0.12 -3.10 -11.40
C ASP A 156 -1.03 -2.10 -11.56
N GLU A 157 -0.88 -0.91 -10.99
CA GLU A 157 -1.88 0.15 -11.15
C GLU A 157 -1.99 0.66 -12.59
N LEU A 158 -0.87 0.79 -13.30
CA LEU A 158 -0.87 1.24 -14.70
C LEU A 158 -1.57 0.26 -15.64
N ARG A 159 -1.58 -1.05 -15.35
CA ARG A 159 -2.35 -2.04 -16.13
C ARG A 159 -3.85 -1.74 -16.09
N ASN A 160 -4.31 -1.10 -15.01
CA ASN A 160 -5.71 -0.72 -14.80
C ASN A 160 -6.05 0.69 -15.31
N ALA A 161 -5.07 1.46 -15.82
CA ALA A 161 -5.23 2.88 -16.17
C ALA A 161 -6.18 3.16 -17.34
N GLY A 162 -6.57 2.13 -18.09
CA GLY A 162 -7.47 2.29 -19.22
C GLY A 162 -6.83 2.92 -20.47
N PRO A 163 -7.63 3.08 -21.57
CA PRO A 163 -7.12 3.47 -22.88
C PRO A 163 -6.58 4.89 -22.95
N ASP A 164 -6.99 5.78 -22.05
CA ASP A 164 -6.57 7.19 -22.06
C ASP A 164 -5.06 7.35 -21.79
N TYR A 165 -4.45 6.37 -21.12
CA TYR A 165 -3.02 6.36 -20.82
C TYR A 165 -2.16 5.56 -21.82
N LEU A 166 -2.78 4.90 -22.81
CA LEU A 166 -2.07 4.09 -23.79
C LEU A 166 -0.96 4.85 -24.52
N GLU A 167 -1.23 6.07 -24.96
CA GLU A 167 -0.24 6.92 -25.66
C GLU A 167 0.91 7.34 -24.75
N ALA A 168 0.63 7.64 -23.48
CA ALA A 168 1.65 7.99 -22.49
C ALA A 168 2.56 6.80 -22.17
N VAL A 169 2.00 5.60 -22.00
CA VAL A 169 2.77 4.37 -21.76
C VAL A 169 3.60 3.99 -22.99
N MET A 170 3.05 4.11 -24.22
CA MET A 170 3.80 3.91 -25.46
C MET A 170 5.00 4.84 -25.56
N ASN A 171 4.78 6.12 -25.33
CA ASN A 171 5.87 7.11 -25.37
C ASN A 171 6.95 6.78 -24.32
N ALA A 172 6.56 6.35 -23.11
CA ALA A 172 7.49 5.93 -22.08
C ALA A 172 8.28 4.67 -22.50
N PHE A 173 7.63 3.70 -23.12
CA PHE A 173 8.28 2.52 -23.69
C PHE A 173 9.35 2.89 -24.74
N GLU A 174 9.01 3.78 -25.69
CA GLU A 174 9.94 4.23 -26.75
C GLU A 174 11.19 4.92 -26.19
N HIS A 175 11.05 5.64 -25.09
CA HIS A 175 12.10 6.42 -24.47
C HIS A 175 12.72 5.76 -23.23
N ALA A 176 12.36 4.49 -22.96
CA ALA A 176 12.88 3.75 -21.81
C ALA A 176 14.41 3.69 -21.82
N SER A 177 15.02 4.14 -20.72
CA SER A 177 16.48 4.23 -20.57
C SER A 177 17.13 2.95 -20.04
N SER A 178 16.34 2.03 -19.50
CA SER A 178 16.79 0.75 -18.94
C SER A 178 16.05 -0.43 -19.58
N ALA A 179 16.67 -1.62 -19.57
CA ALA A 179 16.02 -2.84 -20.02
C ALA A 179 14.79 -3.16 -19.15
N TYR A 180 14.90 -2.99 -17.83
CA TYR A 180 13.78 -3.19 -16.92
C TYR A 180 12.58 -2.31 -17.27
N ALA A 181 12.79 -1.00 -17.45
CA ALA A 181 11.69 -0.09 -17.79
C ALA A 181 11.05 -0.45 -19.14
N ALA A 182 11.85 -0.81 -20.14
CA ALA A 182 11.34 -1.23 -21.44
C ALA A 182 10.50 -2.52 -21.35
N ASP A 183 10.99 -3.53 -20.63
CA ASP A 183 10.27 -4.80 -20.43
C ASP A 183 8.97 -4.56 -19.64
N CYS A 184 9.02 -3.74 -18.60
CA CYS A 184 7.87 -3.40 -17.77
C CYS A 184 6.76 -2.67 -18.57
N PHE A 185 7.11 -1.63 -19.34
CA PHE A 185 6.13 -0.94 -20.18
C PHE A 185 5.57 -1.82 -21.29
N LEU A 186 6.39 -2.72 -21.87
CA LEU A 186 5.91 -3.66 -22.86
C LEU A 186 4.86 -4.61 -22.26
N ASP A 187 5.14 -5.13 -21.06
CA ASP A 187 4.21 -6.00 -20.32
C ASP A 187 2.88 -5.28 -20.04
N ILE A 188 2.95 -4.05 -19.54
CA ILE A 188 1.75 -3.20 -19.33
C ILE A 188 0.97 -3.01 -20.64
N LEU A 189 1.65 -2.73 -21.75
CA LEU A 189 1.01 -2.54 -23.07
C LEU A 189 0.32 -3.81 -23.56
N THR A 190 0.77 -5.01 -23.19
CA THR A 190 0.09 -6.26 -23.57
C THR A 190 -1.23 -6.47 -22.84
N ASP A 191 -1.38 -5.90 -21.64
CA ASP A 191 -2.60 -5.96 -20.84
C ASP A 191 -3.61 -4.84 -21.15
N MET A 192 -3.14 -3.76 -21.80
CA MET A 192 -3.99 -2.68 -22.28
C MET A 192 -4.84 -3.06 -23.49
N PRO A 193 -5.96 -2.37 -23.75
CA PRO A 193 -6.78 -2.63 -24.93
C PRO A 193 -5.96 -2.57 -26.21
N TYR A 194 -6.10 -3.62 -27.05
CA TYR A 194 -5.35 -3.74 -28.31
C TYR A 194 -5.56 -2.53 -29.23
N ASP A 195 -4.46 -1.91 -29.64
CA ASP A 195 -4.39 -0.92 -30.73
C ASP A 195 -3.32 -1.39 -31.73
N GLU A 196 -3.70 -1.47 -33.01
CA GLU A 196 -2.79 -1.91 -34.12
C GLU A 196 -1.51 -1.05 -34.20
N ARG A 197 -1.58 0.23 -33.85
CA ARG A 197 -0.40 1.12 -33.81
C ARG A 197 0.57 0.71 -32.70
N THR A 198 0.06 0.40 -31.51
CA THR A 198 0.86 -0.07 -30.35
C THR A 198 1.59 -1.35 -30.70
N TYR A 199 0.88 -2.31 -31.30
CA TYR A 199 1.48 -3.59 -31.71
C TYR A 199 2.59 -3.40 -32.74
N ASN A 200 2.35 -2.61 -33.79
CA ASN A 200 3.34 -2.37 -34.85
C ASN A 200 4.59 -1.66 -34.31
N HIS A 201 4.42 -0.71 -33.41
CA HIS A 201 5.53 0.03 -32.81
C HIS A 201 6.38 -0.85 -31.85
N ALA A 202 5.72 -1.67 -31.03
CA ALA A 202 6.41 -2.65 -30.20
C ALA A 202 7.20 -3.66 -31.04
N MET A 203 6.61 -4.16 -32.13
CA MET A 203 7.27 -5.10 -33.06
C MET A 203 8.44 -4.47 -33.77
N GLU A 204 8.38 -3.22 -34.21
CA GLU A 204 9.50 -2.50 -34.84
C GLU A 204 10.70 -2.39 -33.90
N ARG A 205 10.45 -2.13 -32.61
CA ARG A 205 11.52 -2.02 -31.60
C ARG A 205 12.15 -3.36 -31.23
N PHE A 206 11.38 -4.45 -31.29
CA PHE A 206 11.90 -5.82 -31.08
C PHE A 206 12.76 -6.35 -32.24
N LEU A 207 12.59 -5.81 -33.42
CA LEU A 207 13.30 -6.26 -34.62
C LEU A 207 14.62 -5.49 -34.86
N LEU A 208 14.91 -4.46 -34.04
CA LEU A 208 16.16 -3.70 -34.09
C LEU A 208 17.09 -4.12 -32.95
#